data_2384ca18b5cd5d837c59f550b8e4fea4
#
_entry.id   2384ca18b5cd5d837c59f550b8e4fea4
#
_cell.length_a   1.000
_cell.length_b   1.000
_cell.length_c   1.000
_cell.angle_alpha   90.00
_cell.angle_beta   90.00
_cell.angle_gamma   90.00
#
_symmetry.space_group_name_H-M   'P 1'
#
loop_
_entity.id
_entity.type
_entity.pdbx_description
1 polymer ?
#
loop_
_entity_poly.entity_id
_entity_poly.type
_entity_poly.pdbx_seq_one_letter_code
_entity_poly.pdbx_strand_id
1 'polypeptide(L)'
;MLLAPANRTEFLINGNARPGIYRVIQLAQDQQFLESAEKVVCEIEIAGAPMDMGLPTALPRPNRYYPLIKPQDIERVRTLEFGGAFPGVANPWVGIDFLINNMQYQVEAVPTVVTLGDEEEWHLIVSGPHHGGTEGHPFHIHEVSFEVIKIGDAAQPPGTIMDTIWIPKDTEVVVRMRFIGWPGKTVFHCHILPHEDTGMMQNFLLVDPGGPVHH
;
A
#
# COMPACT_ATOMS: atom_id res chain seq x y z
N MET A 1 15.35 -4.90 -2.60
CA MET A 1 14.21 -4.04 -2.20
C MET A 1 12.96 -4.64 -2.80
N LEU A 2 11.90 -4.82 -2.01
CA LEU A 2 10.60 -5.27 -2.49
C LEU A 2 9.74 -4.03 -2.78
N LEU A 3 9.13 -3.97 -3.96
CA LEU A 3 8.13 -2.97 -4.32
C LEU A 3 6.85 -3.70 -4.67
N ALA A 4 5.79 -3.44 -3.94
CA ALA A 4 4.46 -3.89 -4.28
C ALA A 4 3.91 -3.08 -5.46
N PRO A 5 2.88 -3.56 -6.18
CA PRO A 5 2.15 -2.74 -7.15
C PRO A 5 1.78 -1.39 -6.55
N ALA A 6 1.90 -0.33 -7.34
CA ALA A 6 1.75 1.09 -6.97
C ALA A 6 2.78 1.66 -5.97
N ASN A 7 3.71 0.89 -5.42
CA ASN A 7 4.79 1.48 -4.65
C ASN A 7 5.73 2.28 -5.56
N ARG A 8 6.23 3.39 -5.04
CA ARG A 8 7.27 4.22 -5.66
C ARG A 8 8.46 4.27 -4.75
N THR A 9 9.64 4.39 -5.34
CA THR A 9 10.89 4.59 -4.60
C THR A 9 11.85 5.45 -5.39
N GLU A 10 12.67 6.15 -4.66
CA GLU A 10 13.77 6.94 -5.21
C GLU A 10 15.07 6.41 -4.63
N PHE A 11 16.09 6.39 -5.45
CA PHE A 11 17.43 6.00 -5.01
C PHE A 11 18.49 6.83 -5.73
N LEU A 12 19.57 7.10 -5.03
CA LEU A 12 20.73 7.78 -5.59
C LEU A 12 21.71 6.75 -6.15
N ILE A 13 22.13 6.98 -7.39
CA ILE A 13 23.17 6.16 -8.04
C ILE A 13 24.44 7.00 -8.06
N ASN A 14 25.49 6.45 -7.44
CA ASN A 14 26.80 7.05 -7.51
C ASN A 14 27.55 6.54 -8.73
N GLY A 15 27.89 7.45 -9.66
CA GLY A 15 28.61 7.18 -10.89
C GLY A 15 30.10 6.88 -10.72
N ASN A 16 30.63 6.71 -9.50
CA ASN A 16 32.03 6.33 -9.24
C ASN A 16 32.36 4.89 -9.69
N ALA A 17 31.41 4.19 -10.28
CA ALA A 17 31.63 2.89 -10.91
C ALA A 17 32.49 3.03 -12.18
N ARG A 18 33.05 1.92 -12.62
CA ARG A 18 33.80 1.90 -13.89
C ARG A 18 32.88 2.28 -15.06
N PRO A 19 33.39 2.98 -16.09
CA PRO A 19 32.61 3.21 -17.30
C PRO A 19 32.01 1.91 -17.84
N GLY A 20 30.78 1.97 -18.29
CA GLY A 20 30.07 0.79 -18.81
C GLY A 20 28.55 0.93 -18.69
N ILE A 21 27.86 -0.10 -19.16
CA ILE A 21 26.42 -0.20 -19.08
C ILE A 21 26.03 -1.04 -17.88
N TYR A 22 25.22 -0.49 -16.99
CA TYR A 22 24.67 -1.13 -15.82
C TYR A 22 23.16 -1.33 -16.01
N ARG A 23 22.63 -2.40 -15.41
CA ARG A 23 21.22 -2.76 -15.57
C ARG A 23 20.53 -2.72 -14.24
N VAL A 24 19.39 -2.05 -14.19
CA VAL A 24 18.40 -2.23 -13.13
C VAL A 24 17.54 -3.41 -13.52
N ILE A 25 17.53 -4.43 -12.68
CA ILE A 25 16.89 -5.71 -12.97
C ILE A 25 15.75 -5.91 -11.96
N GLN A 26 14.57 -6.21 -12.48
CA GLN A 26 13.52 -6.84 -11.69
C GLN A 26 13.88 -8.32 -11.58
N LEU A 27 14.11 -8.79 -10.37
CA LEU A 27 14.35 -10.22 -10.13
C LEU A 27 13.10 -11.03 -10.43
N ALA A 28 13.29 -12.28 -10.81
CA ALA A 28 12.21 -13.23 -10.95
C ALA A 28 11.43 -13.31 -9.63
N GLN A 29 10.11 -13.34 -9.74
CA GLN A 29 9.19 -13.49 -8.62
C GLN A 29 8.28 -14.67 -8.92
N ASP A 30 8.18 -15.57 -7.97
CA ASP A 30 7.20 -16.64 -7.96
C ASP A 30 6.14 -16.29 -6.89
N GLN A 31 5.00 -15.81 -7.35
CA GLN A 31 3.83 -15.55 -6.53
C GLN A 31 2.72 -16.54 -6.90
N GLN A 32 3.11 -17.78 -7.12
CA GLN A 32 2.30 -18.95 -7.40
C GLN A 32 1.33 -18.86 -8.59
N PHE A 33 0.71 -17.71 -8.84
CA PHE A 33 -0.17 -17.46 -9.99
C PHE A 33 0.25 -16.24 -10.81
N LEU A 34 1.24 -15.51 -10.35
CA LEU A 34 1.83 -14.36 -11.01
C LEU A 34 3.35 -14.56 -11.10
N GLU A 35 3.75 -15.60 -11.81
CA GLU A 35 5.18 -15.77 -12.14
C GLU A 35 5.62 -14.59 -13.00
N SER A 36 6.60 -13.88 -12.52
CA SER A 36 7.29 -12.85 -13.28
C SER A 36 8.73 -13.28 -13.50
N ALA A 37 9.10 -13.51 -14.74
CA ALA A 37 10.49 -13.76 -15.09
C ALA A 37 11.36 -12.53 -14.79
N GLU A 38 12.65 -12.76 -14.59
CA GLU A 38 13.62 -11.68 -14.53
C GLU A 38 13.56 -10.83 -15.80
N LYS A 39 13.56 -9.50 -15.63
CA LYS A 39 13.61 -8.57 -16.75
C LYS A 39 14.45 -7.34 -16.44
N VAL A 40 15.07 -6.80 -17.49
CA VAL A 40 15.74 -5.50 -17.41
C VAL A 40 14.70 -4.40 -17.41
N VAL A 41 14.72 -3.57 -16.36
CA VAL A 41 13.83 -2.42 -16.21
C VAL A 41 14.38 -1.21 -16.96
N CYS A 42 15.68 -0.94 -16.78
CA CYS A 42 16.38 0.10 -17.53
C CYS A 42 17.88 -0.18 -17.57
N GLU A 43 18.56 0.47 -18.52
CA GLU A 43 20.01 0.49 -18.61
C GLU A 43 20.51 1.89 -18.24
N ILE A 44 21.63 1.93 -17.52
CA ILE A 44 22.30 3.15 -17.08
C ILE A 44 23.71 3.12 -17.67
N GLU A 45 24.00 4.05 -18.57
CA GLU A 45 25.34 4.21 -19.12
C GLU A 45 26.14 5.16 -18.24
N ILE A 46 27.29 4.69 -17.76
CA ILE A 46 28.29 5.51 -17.10
C ILE A 46 29.41 5.75 -18.13
N ALA A 47 29.53 6.99 -18.58
CA ALA A 47 30.50 7.38 -19.61
C ALA A 47 31.04 8.80 -19.33
N GLY A 48 32.13 9.14 -20.03
CA GLY A 48 32.75 10.45 -19.94
C GLY A 48 33.87 10.54 -18.90
N ALA A 49 34.35 11.76 -18.66
CA ALA A 49 35.38 12.02 -17.66
C ALA A 49 34.79 11.88 -16.25
N PRO A 50 35.56 11.35 -15.28
CA PRO A 50 35.10 11.30 -13.91
C PRO A 50 34.69 12.68 -13.38
N MET A 51 33.53 12.75 -12.77
CA MET A 51 33.04 13.95 -12.10
C MET A 51 32.87 13.61 -10.61
N ASP A 52 33.63 14.31 -9.77
CA ASP A 52 33.49 14.15 -8.32
C ASP A 52 32.26 14.90 -7.84
N MET A 53 31.14 14.21 -7.81
CA MET A 53 29.91 14.70 -7.20
C MET A 53 29.72 14.06 -5.84
N GLY A 54 30.06 14.79 -4.79
CA GLY A 54 29.79 14.36 -3.43
C GLY A 54 28.30 14.12 -3.21
N LEU A 55 27.95 13.05 -2.50
CA LEU A 55 26.58 12.89 -2.00
C LEU A 55 26.29 13.99 -0.99
N PRO A 56 25.08 14.56 -0.98
CA PRO A 56 24.71 15.53 0.03
C PRO A 56 24.84 14.89 1.41
N THR A 57 25.56 15.54 2.30
CA THR A 57 25.77 15.07 3.68
C THR A 57 24.54 15.26 4.55
N ALA A 58 23.62 16.12 4.14
CA ALA A 58 22.33 16.34 4.77
C ALA A 58 21.34 16.83 3.71
N LEU A 59 20.11 16.34 3.80
CA LEU A 59 18.98 16.89 3.04
C LEU A 59 18.18 17.81 3.96
N PRO A 60 17.73 18.99 3.49
CA PRO A 60 16.81 19.80 4.26
C PRO A 60 15.56 18.94 4.56
N ARG A 61 15.14 18.94 5.81
CA ARG A 61 13.87 18.31 6.17
C ARG A 61 12.75 19.09 5.49
N PRO A 62 11.94 18.47 4.63
CA PRO A 62 10.78 19.15 4.09
C PRO A 62 9.85 19.56 5.25
N ASN A 63 9.16 20.67 5.11
CA ASN A 63 8.03 20.95 5.97
C ASN A 63 7.06 19.79 5.82
N ARG A 64 6.76 19.10 6.92
CA ARG A 64 5.81 18.00 6.88
C ARG A 64 4.46 18.56 6.49
N TYR A 65 3.92 18.06 5.42
CA TYR A 65 2.58 18.40 4.97
C TYR A 65 1.54 17.92 6.01
N TYR A 66 1.85 16.79 6.67
CA TYR A 66 1.06 16.25 7.77
C TYR A 66 1.91 16.24 9.05
N PRO A 67 1.42 16.81 10.17
CA PRO A 67 2.02 16.55 11.46
C PRO A 67 1.89 15.06 11.79
N LEU A 68 2.82 14.56 12.62
CA LEU A 68 2.71 13.19 13.14
C LEU A 68 1.44 13.06 13.97
N ILE A 69 0.70 11.99 13.71
CA ILE A 69 -0.51 11.66 14.46
C ILE A 69 -0.09 11.01 15.78
N LYS A 70 -0.49 11.61 16.88
CA LYS A 70 -0.15 11.10 18.21
C LYS A 70 -1.19 10.06 18.65
N PRO A 71 -0.80 9.06 19.47
CA PRO A 71 -1.74 8.04 19.92
C PRO A 71 -2.99 8.59 20.61
N GLN A 72 -2.86 9.70 21.34
CA GLN A 72 -3.99 10.32 22.05
C GLN A 72 -4.96 11.08 21.16
N ASP A 73 -4.56 11.36 19.91
CA ASP A 73 -5.38 12.10 18.94
C ASP A 73 -6.22 11.14 18.06
N ILE A 74 -6.10 9.82 18.28
CA ILE A 74 -6.82 8.79 17.53
C ILE A 74 -8.27 8.74 18.00
N GLU A 75 -9.22 9.10 17.13
CA GLU A 75 -10.65 9.02 17.40
C GLU A 75 -11.19 7.59 17.23
N ARG A 76 -10.57 6.81 16.34
CA ARG A 76 -11.04 5.46 16.02
C ARG A 76 -9.93 4.51 15.62
N VAL A 77 -10.08 3.27 16.03
CA VAL A 77 -9.26 2.14 15.57
C VAL A 77 -10.13 1.23 14.71
N ARG A 78 -9.62 0.82 13.54
CA ARG A 78 -10.30 -0.16 12.66
C ARG A 78 -9.37 -1.32 12.35
N THR A 79 -9.98 -2.48 12.08
CA THR A 79 -9.27 -3.62 11.51
C THR A 79 -9.81 -3.87 10.11
N LEU A 80 -8.92 -3.97 9.14
CA LEU A 80 -9.22 -4.40 7.79
C LEU A 80 -8.55 -5.75 7.53
N GLU A 81 -9.38 -6.73 7.25
CA GLU A 81 -8.97 -8.09 6.96
C GLU A 81 -9.06 -8.36 5.47
N PHE A 82 -7.91 -8.58 4.84
CA PHE A 82 -7.81 -8.94 3.43
C PHE A 82 -7.77 -10.45 3.32
N GLY A 83 -8.68 -11.03 2.58
CA GLY A 83 -8.80 -12.47 2.47
C GLY A 83 -9.45 -12.92 1.17
N GLY A 84 -9.52 -14.24 1.00
CA GLY A 84 -10.22 -14.87 -0.10
C GLY A 84 -11.07 -16.04 0.38
N ALA A 85 -12.22 -16.26 -0.23
CA ALA A 85 -13.04 -17.42 -0.01
C ALA A 85 -13.04 -18.31 -1.26
N PHE A 86 -12.99 -19.65 -1.02
CA PHE A 86 -13.10 -20.63 -2.07
C PHE A 86 -14.48 -21.29 -2.01
N PRO A 87 -15.38 -21.02 -2.91
CA PRO A 87 -16.64 -21.73 -2.98
C PRO A 87 -16.54 -23.14 -3.60
N GLY A 88 -15.42 -23.83 -3.39
CA GLY A 88 -15.30 -25.26 -3.67
C GLY A 88 -15.10 -25.65 -5.16
N VAL A 89 -14.51 -24.81 -5.96
CA VAL A 89 -14.31 -25.06 -7.41
C VAL A 89 -12.89 -25.51 -7.73
N ALA A 90 -12.75 -26.47 -8.61
CA ALA A 90 -11.47 -27.05 -9.02
C ALA A 90 -10.59 -26.15 -9.90
N ASN A 91 -11.09 -24.98 -10.33
CA ASN A 91 -10.32 -24.04 -11.13
C ASN A 91 -9.87 -22.86 -10.26
N PRO A 92 -8.55 -22.65 -10.09
CA PRO A 92 -8.03 -21.60 -9.23
C PRO A 92 -8.38 -20.16 -9.66
N TRP A 93 -8.94 -19.97 -10.83
CA TRP A 93 -9.32 -18.66 -11.34
C TRP A 93 -10.85 -18.46 -11.45
N VAL A 94 -11.63 -19.49 -11.21
CA VAL A 94 -13.10 -19.42 -11.28
C VAL A 94 -13.66 -19.64 -9.87
N GLY A 95 -14.28 -18.63 -9.34
CA GLY A 95 -15.00 -18.74 -8.07
C GLY A 95 -14.16 -18.42 -6.84
N ILE A 96 -13.11 -17.59 -6.98
CA ILE A 96 -12.45 -17.01 -5.81
C ILE A 96 -13.08 -15.65 -5.56
N ASP A 97 -13.65 -15.52 -4.39
CA ASP A 97 -14.07 -14.23 -3.89
C ASP A 97 -12.91 -13.59 -3.15
N PHE A 98 -12.40 -12.50 -3.68
CA PHE A 98 -11.45 -11.65 -2.98
C PHE A 98 -12.20 -10.63 -2.13
N LEU A 99 -11.95 -10.66 -0.82
CA LEU A 99 -12.78 -9.99 0.17
C LEU A 99 -11.96 -9.03 1.02
N ILE A 100 -12.61 -7.96 1.46
CA ILE A 100 -12.16 -7.16 2.60
C ILE A 100 -13.25 -7.24 3.68
N ASN A 101 -12.88 -7.65 4.92
CA ASN A 101 -13.82 -7.86 6.01
C ASN A 101 -14.99 -8.80 5.62
N ASN A 102 -14.67 -9.89 4.93
CA ASN A 102 -15.65 -10.86 4.41
C ASN A 102 -16.71 -10.30 3.46
N MET A 103 -16.44 -9.16 2.82
CA MET A 103 -17.33 -8.54 1.84
C MET A 103 -16.62 -8.39 0.50
N GLN A 104 -17.29 -8.83 -0.56
CA GLN A 104 -16.93 -8.50 -1.93
C GLN A 104 -17.44 -7.08 -2.27
N TYR A 105 -16.74 -6.39 -3.14
CA TYR A 105 -17.11 -5.03 -3.54
C TYR A 105 -18.55 -4.94 -4.06
N GLN A 106 -19.25 -3.95 -3.58
CA GLN A 106 -20.58 -3.57 -4.03
C GLN A 106 -20.63 -2.06 -4.24
N VAL A 107 -21.04 -1.64 -5.42
CA VAL A 107 -21.02 -0.23 -5.85
C VAL A 107 -21.76 0.69 -4.88
N GLU A 108 -22.89 0.21 -4.34
CA GLU A 108 -23.74 1.02 -3.45
C GLU A 108 -23.42 0.85 -1.97
N ALA A 109 -22.64 -0.16 -1.60
CA ALA A 109 -22.31 -0.36 -0.19
C ALA A 109 -21.22 0.60 0.26
N VAL A 110 -21.41 1.23 1.42
CA VAL A 110 -20.45 2.13 2.07
C VAL A 110 -20.25 1.67 3.51
N PRO A 111 -19.45 0.62 3.73
CA PRO A 111 -19.27 0.04 5.06
C PRO A 111 -18.44 0.93 6.01
N THR A 112 -17.73 1.90 5.47
CA THR A 112 -16.84 2.77 6.24
C THR A 112 -17.23 4.24 6.02
N VAL A 113 -17.54 4.93 7.12
CA VAL A 113 -17.79 6.37 7.12
C VAL A 113 -16.78 7.02 8.06
N VAL A 114 -16.18 8.10 7.60
CA VAL A 114 -15.15 8.86 8.32
C VAL A 114 -15.45 10.34 8.22
N THR A 115 -15.25 11.08 9.29
CA THR A 115 -15.42 12.53 9.29
C THR A 115 -14.14 13.23 8.85
N LEU A 116 -14.24 14.25 8.04
CA LEU A 116 -13.11 15.09 7.69
C LEU A 116 -12.53 15.74 8.94
N GLY A 117 -11.23 15.61 9.10
CA GLY A 117 -10.49 16.03 10.29
C GLY A 117 -10.16 14.92 11.26
N ASP A 118 -10.91 13.80 11.24
CA ASP A 118 -10.65 12.66 12.12
C ASP A 118 -9.27 12.05 11.87
N GLU A 119 -8.68 11.55 12.94
CA GLU A 119 -7.45 10.77 12.93
C GLU A 119 -7.77 9.33 13.33
N GLU A 120 -7.48 8.38 12.45
CA GLU A 120 -7.74 6.97 12.72
C GLU A 120 -6.47 6.11 12.64
N GLU A 121 -6.46 5.04 13.41
CA GLU A 121 -5.45 3.98 13.33
C GLU A 121 -6.09 2.74 12.72
N TRP A 122 -5.48 2.23 11.64
CA TRP A 122 -5.97 1.06 10.94
C TRP A 122 -4.98 -0.09 11.06
N HIS A 123 -5.50 -1.22 11.49
CA HIS A 123 -4.81 -2.50 11.60
C HIS A 123 -5.12 -3.33 10.36
N LEU A 124 -4.14 -3.52 9.51
CA LEU A 124 -4.27 -4.24 8.25
C LEU A 124 -3.74 -5.65 8.44
N ILE A 125 -4.56 -6.65 8.19
CA ILE A 125 -4.22 -8.06 8.33
C ILE A 125 -4.61 -8.84 7.08
N VAL A 126 -3.91 -9.93 6.85
CA VAL A 126 -4.21 -10.88 5.77
C VAL A 126 -4.62 -12.20 6.38
N SER A 127 -5.80 -12.70 6.03
CA SER A 127 -6.36 -13.94 6.56
C SER A 127 -7.01 -14.81 5.48
N GLY A 128 -7.44 -16.00 5.87
CA GLY A 128 -8.19 -16.93 5.03
C GLY A 128 -7.33 -17.80 4.11
N PRO A 129 -7.97 -18.65 3.33
CA PRO A 129 -7.29 -19.51 2.37
C PRO A 129 -6.74 -18.68 1.23
N HIS A 130 -5.43 -18.46 1.26
CA HIS A 130 -4.71 -17.83 0.17
C HIS A 130 -4.31 -18.90 -0.83
N HIS A 131 -4.30 -18.55 -2.11
CA HIS A 131 -3.79 -19.42 -3.14
C HIS A 131 -2.32 -19.72 -2.90
N GLY A 132 -2.03 -20.81 -2.19
CA GLY A 132 -0.72 -21.37 -2.06
C GLY A 132 0.31 -20.67 -1.20
N GLY A 133 -0.03 -19.65 -0.46
CA GLY A 133 0.62 -19.40 0.80
C GLY A 133 1.78 -18.45 0.92
N THR A 134 2.23 -17.73 -0.07
CA THR A 134 3.31 -16.74 0.15
C THR A 134 2.82 -15.30 0.13
N GLU A 135 1.55 -15.16 -0.02
CA GLU A 135 0.97 -13.92 -0.47
C GLU A 135 0.65 -12.99 0.68
N GLY A 136 0.76 -11.78 0.38
CA GLY A 136 0.19 -10.66 1.03
C GLY A 136 -0.69 -9.93 0.05
N HIS A 137 -1.14 -8.78 0.46
CA HIS A 137 -1.90 -7.87 -0.38
C HIS A 137 -1.34 -6.46 -0.27
N PRO A 138 -1.11 -5.74 -1.39
CA PRO A 138 -0.82 -4.32 -1.33
C PRO A 138 -2.12 -3.56 -1.02
N PHE A 139 -2.20 -2.98 0.16
CA PHE A 139 -3.26 -2.04 0.52
C PHE A 139 -2.99 -0.69 -0.13
N HIS A 140 -3.95 -0.18 -0.86
CA HIS A 140 -3.96 1.18 -1.39
C HIS A 140 -5.23 1.90 -0.95
N ILE A 141 -5.10 3.18 -0.61
CA ILE A 141 -6.21 4.07 -0.27
C ILE A 141 -6.17 5.32 -1.13
N HIS A 142 -7.32 5.72 -1.64
CA HIS A 142 -7.48 6.95 -2.39
C HIS A 142 -7.68 8.15 -1.47
N GLU A 143 -7.44 9.36 -1.99
CA GLU A 143 -7.64 10.68 -1.38
C GLU A 143 -6.71 11.01 -0.21
N VAL A 144 -6.30 10.05 0.60
CA VAL A 144 -5.47 10.28 1.77
C VAL A 144 -4.18 9.45 1.73
N SER A 145 -3.16 9.94 2.41
CA SER A 145 -1.96 9.16 2.70
C SER A 145 -1.98 8.72 4.17
N PHE A 146 -1.21 7.71 4.48
CA PHE A 146 -1.06 7.21 5.84
C PHE A 146 0.40 7.21 6.29
N GLU A 147 0.61 7.34 7.58
CA GLU A 147 1.88 7.07 8.23
C GLU A 147 1.96 5.59 8.61
N VAL A 148 3.04 4.92 8.22
CA VAL A 148 3.28 3.53 8.62
C VAL A 148 3.88 3.54 10.03
N ILE A 149 3.19 2.90 10.98
CA ILE A 149 3.60 2.87 12.39
C ILE A 149 4.44 1.63 12.68
N LYS A 150 3.96 0.46 12.26
CA LYS A 150 4.70 -0.80 12.43
C LYS A 150 4.34 -1.83 11.34
N ILE A 151 5.25 -2.75 11.11
CA ILE A 151 5.05 -3.95 10.30
C ILE A 151 5.47 -5.13 11.18
N GLY A 152 4.51 -5.96 11.59
CA GLY A 152 4.71 -6.93 12.65
C GLY A 152 5.19 -6.24 13.93
N ASP A 153 6.29 -6.72 14.50
CA ASP A 153 6.88 -6.14 15.71
C ASP A 153 7.85 -4.98 15.42
N ALA A 154 8.14 -4.72 14.13
CA ALA A 154 9.11 -3.71 13.72
C ALA A 154 8.44 -2.32 13.58
N ALA A 155 8.75 -1.41 14.50
CA ALA A 155 8.36 -0.01 14.40
C ALA A 155 9.03 0.65 13.19
N GLN A 156 8.29 1.48 12.49
CA GLN A 156 8.80 2.23 11.34
C GLN A 156 9.32 3.61 11.76
N PRO A 157 10.27 4.17 11.02
CA PRO A 157 10.73 5.53 11.29
C PRO A 157 9.57 6.53 11.23
N PRO A 158 9.45 7.45 12.22
CA PRO A 158 8.39 8.44 12.23
C PRO A 158 8.35 9.26 10.93
N GLY A 159 7.17 9.41 10.36
CA GLY A 159 6.96 10.11 9.09
C GLY A 159 7.24 9.28 7.85
N THR A 160 7.20 7.96 7.95
CA THR A 160 7.14 7.07 6.79
C THR A 160 5.73 7.16 6.20
N ILE A 161 5.55 8.11 5.27
CA ILE A 161 4.25 8.40 4.64
C ILE A 161 4.14 7.65 3.32
N MET A 162 3.03 6.94 3.15
CA MET A 162 2.70 6.15 1.96
C MET A 162 1.21 6.27 1.64
N ASP A 163 0.83 5.83 0.46
CA ASP A 163 -0.56 5.60 0.04
C ASP A 163 -0.79 4.14 -0.34
N THR A 164 0.29 3.37 -0.42
CA THR A 164 0.26 1.95 -0.75
C THR A 164 1.30 1.21 0.08
N ILE A 165 0.90 0.10 0.73
CA ILE A 165 1.79 -0.73 1.53
C ILE A 165 1.50 -2.21 1.33
N TRP A 166 2.57 -3.02 1.24
CA TRP A 166 2.44 -4.48 1.26
C TRP A 166 2.07 -4.97 2.65
N ILE A 167 0.99 -5.72 2.77
CA ILE A 167 0.59 -6.44 3.98
C ILE A 167 1.05 -7.88 3.81
N PRO A 168 2.12 -8.31 4.50
CA PRO A 168 2.54 -9.70 4.42
C PRO A 168 1.52 -10.62 5.09
N LYS A 169 1.41 -11.85 4.60
CA LYS A 169 0.64 -12.88 5.28
C LYS A 169 1.15 -13.08 6.72
N ASP A 170 0.24 -13.37 7.61
CA ASP A 170 0.52 -13.61 9.04
C ASP A 170 1.24 -12.45 9.75
N THR A 171 1.12 -11.25 9.19
CA THR A 171 1.79 -10.06 9.72
C THR A 171 0.79 -8.90 9.77
N GLU A 172 0.63 -8.30 10.93
CA GLU A 172 -0.15 -7.07 11.06
C GLU A 172 0.66 -5.86 10.59
N VAL A 173 0.03 -5.00 9.83
CA VAL A 173 0.56 -3.68 9.48
C VAL A 173 -0.33 -2.63 10.12
N VAL A 174 0.26 -1.71 10.90
CA VAL A 174 -0.49 -0.62 11.53
C VAL A 174 -0.14 0.68 10.85
N VAL A 175 -1.17 1.39 10.43
CA VAL A 175 -1.07 2.70 9.77
C VAL A 175 -1.94 3.72 10.49
N ARG A 176 -1.53 4.98 10.44
CA ARG A 176 -2.33 6.12 10.93
C ARG A 176 -2.58 7.08 9.80
N MET A 177 -3.80 7.61 9.74
CA MET A 177 -4.16 8.59 8.73
C MET A 177 -5.03 9.68 9.32
N ARG A 178 -4.87 10.88 8.77
CA ARG A 178 -5.75 12.01 9.00
C ARG A 178 -6.61 12.17 7.76
N PHE A 179 -7.89 12.15 7.93
CA PHE A 179 -8.83 12.29 6.83
C PHE A 179 -9.03 13.75 6.49
N ILE A 180 -8.30 14.21 5.51
CA ILE A 180 -8.38 15.57 4.97
C ILE A 180 -8.64 15.51 3.48
N GLY A 181 -9.20 16.58 2.92
CA GLY A 181 -9.49 16.65 1.48
C GLY A 181 -10.93 17.08 1.24
N TRP A 182 -11.65 16.33 0.43
CA TRP A 182 -12.98 16.66 -0.03
C TRP A 182 -14.00 15.63 0.47
N PRO A 183 -15.20 16.06 0.89
CA PRO A 183 -16.26 15.12 1.23
C PRO A 183 -16.70 14.36 -0.02
N GLY A 184 -17.03 13.10 0.14
CA GLY A 184 -17.50 12.27 -0.96
C GLY A 184 -17.14 10.80 -0.79
N LYS A 185 -17.69 9.99 -1.70
CA LYS A 185 -17.44 8.55 -1.77
C LYS A 185 -16.15 8.28 -2.52
N THR A 186 -15.28 7.49 -1.95
CA THR A 186 -14.01 7.04 -2.52
C THR A 186 -13.73 5.59 -2.13
N VAL A 187 -12.56 5.05 -2.44
CA VAL A 187 -12.26 3.63 -2.26
C VAL A 187 -10.92 3.38 -1.60
N PHE A 188 -10.80 2.21 -0.99
CA PHE A 188 -9.53 1.54 -0.72
C PHE A 188 -9.61 0.11 -1.25
N HIS A 189 -8.47 -0.47 -1.65
CA HIS A 189 -8.45 -1.76 -2.31
C HIS A 189 -7.08 -2.45 -2.24
N CYS A 190 -7.06 -3.72 -2.61
CA CYS A 190 -5.84 -4.42 -2.98
C CYS A 190 -5.37 -3.94 -4.36
N HIS A 191 -4.08 -3.66 -4.53
CA HIS A 191 -3.54 -3.18 -5.81
C HIS A 191 -2.95 -4.29 -6.69
N ILE A 192 -3.34 -5.54 -6.48
CA ILE A 192 -3.17 -6.63 -7.43
C ILE A 192 -4.40 -6.64 -8.32
N LEU A 193 -4.27 -6.25 -9.58
CA LEU A 193 -5.40 -6.04 -10.49
C LEU A 193 -6.41 -7.19 -10.53
N PRO A 194 -6.01 -8.49 -10.64
CA PRO A 194 -6.98 -9.58 -10.60
C PRO A 194 -7.77 -9.66 -9.29
N HIS A 195 -7.19 -9.25 -8.16
CA HIS A 195 -7.89 -9.23 -6.87
C HIS A 195 -8.85 -8.04 -6.78
N GLU A 196 -8.41 -6.87 -7.22
CA GLU A 196 -9.21 -5.66 -7.30
C GLU A 196 -10.44 -5.87 -8.20
N ASP A 197 -10.21 -6.35 -9.44
CA ASP A 197 -11.25 -6.59 -10.45
C ASP A 197 -12.30 -7.63 -9.99
N THR A 198 -11.91 -8.55 -9.11
CA THR A 198 -12.80 -9.59 -8.58
C THR A 198 -13.38 -9.25 -7.21
N GLY A 199 -13.16 -8.02 -6.70
CA GLY A 199 -13.93 -7.49 -5.59
C GLY A 199 -13.17 -7.20 -4.30
N MET A 200 -11.82 -7.26 -4.27
CA MET A 200 -11.04 -6.86 -3.11
C MET A 200 -10.92 -5.33 -3.01
N MET A 201 -12.06 -4.69 -2.85
CA MET A 201 -12.23 -3.24 -2.78
C MET A 201 -13.42 -2.92 -1.87
N GLN A 202 -13.39 -1.76 -1.22
CA GLN A 202 -14.52 -1.19 -0.51
C GLN A 202 -14.61 0.31 -0.70
N ASN A 203 -15.87 0.80 -0.73
CA ASN A 203 -16.11 2.23 -0.63
C ASN A 203 -15.92 2.70 0.81
N PHE A 204 -15.45 3.93 0.95
CA PHE A 204 -15.62 4.70 2.16
C PHE A 204 -16.14 6.10 1.83
N LEU A 205 -16.83 6.70 2.79
CA LEU A 205 -17.43 8.01 2.65
C LEU A 205 -16.75 8.98 3.60
N LEU A 206 -16.19 10.05 3.04
CA LEU A 206 -15.72 11.20 3.78
C LEU A 206 -16.90 12.18 3.96
N VAL A 207 -17.23 12.53 5.20
CA VAL A 207 -18.30 13.45 5.52
C VAL A 207 -17.77 14.72 6.17
N ASP A 208 -18.43 15.85 5.92
CA ASP A 208 -18.11 17.07 6.62
C ASP A 208 -18.47 16.96 8.11
N PRO A 209 -17.70 17.59 9.02
CA PRO A 209 -18.05 17.67 10.43
C PRO A 209 -19.45 18.32 10.60
N GLY A 210 -20.40 17.58 11.16
CA GLY A 210 -21.77 18.04 11.35
C GLY A 210 -22.63 18.08 10.07
N GLY A 211 -22.09 17.61 8.95
CA GLY A 211 -22.84 17.44 7.70
C GLY A 211 -23.82 16.26 7.74
N PRO A 212 -24.86 16.28 6.90
CA PRO A 212 -25.76 15.15 6.78
C PRO A 212 -25.01 13.95 6.19
N VAL A 213 -25.14 12.80 6.81
CA VAL A 213 -24.65 11.53 6.25
C VAL A 213 -25.64 11.12 5.15
N HIS A 214 -25.30 11.37 3.91
CA HIS A 214 -26.08 10.88 2.77
C HIS A 214 -25.68 9.41 2.52
N HIS A 215 -26.60 8.52 2.78
CA HIS A 215 -26.49 7.07 2.53
C HIS A 215 -26.81 6.75 1.07
#